data_afd8cff47c34a07c49c10f9738d33ff6
#
_entry.id   afd8cff47c34a07c49c10f9738d33ff6
#
_cell.length_a   1.000
_cell.length_b   1.000
_cell.length_c   1.000
_cell.angle_alpha   90.00
_cell.angle_beta   90.00
_cell.angle_gamma   90.00
#
_symmetry.space_group_name_H-M   'P 1'
#
loop_
_entity.id
_entity.type
_entity.pdbx_description
1 polymer ?
#
loop_
_entity_poly.entity_id
_entity_poly.type
_entity_poly.pdbx_seq_one_letter_code
_entity_poly.pdbx_strand_id
1 'polypeptide(L)'
;MNDLLAQLLRAQTYRFVGRCGATPEVKFFQSGAAVANVNIAINQPDAKKDDGKPADWVRLEVWGAEQAQAFSDACTKGTLVDVSGRVRSNTYTDRNNETRHQWVMKVEQWSLAGQQQTQPAATARPAAAAAAPAQPTAWATGNDDDALPF
;
A
#
# COMPACT_ATOMS: atom_id res chain seq x y z
N MET A 1 -31.38 12.55 4.42
CA MET A 1 -30.69 11.54 5.25
C MET A 1 -29.89 10.51 4.42
N ASN A 2 -30.20 10.34 3.15
CA ASN A 2 -29.52 9.33 2.31
C ASN A 2 -28.17 9.78 1.73
N ASP A 3 -27.93 11.09 1.60
CA ASP A 3 -26.71 11.62 1.00
C ASP A 3 -25.46 11.43 1.85
N LEU A 4 -25.58 11.60 3.17
CA LEU A 4 -24.46 11.40 4.09
C LEU A 4 -24.04 9.93 4.13
N LEU A 5 -25.00 9.02 4.18
CA LEU A 5 -24.73 7.59 4.14
C LEU A 5 -24.07 7.18 2.81
N ALA A 6 -24.58 7.70 1.70
CA ALA A 6 -23.98 7.46 0.39
C ALA A 6 -22.56 8.02 0.27
N GLN A 7 -22.29 9.17 0.87
CA GLN A 7 -20.93 9.73 0.96
C GLN A 7 -20.01 8.86 1.82
N LEU A 8 -20.47 8.40 2.97
CA LEU A 8 -19.72 7.51 3.84
C LEU A 8 -19.41 6.18 3.18
N LEU A 9 -20.37 5.59 2.47
CA LEU A 9 -20.15 4.36 1.72
C LEU A 9 -19.19 4.53 0.54
N ARG A 10 -19.17 5.71 -0.09
CA ARG A 10 -18.20 6.06 -1.15
C ARG A 10 -16.79 6.32 -0.61
N ALA A 11 -16.68 6.72 0.64
CA ALA A 11 -15.40 7.01 1.29
C ALA A 11 -14.68 5.76 1.80
N GLN A 12 -15.30 4.58 1.73
CA GLN A 12 -14.67 3.35 2.20
C GLN A 12 -13.50 2.96 1.30
N THR A 13 -12.32 2.95 1.90
CA THR A 13 -11.10 2.46 1.27
C THR A 13 -10.68 1.18 1.99
N TYR A 14 -10.40 0.16 1.21
CA TYR A 14 -9.91 -1.12 1.70
C TYR A 14 -8.42 -1.24 1.38
N ARG A 15 -7.69 -1.94 2.24
CA ARG A 15 -6.28 -2.24 2.04
C ARG A 15 -6.08 -3.75 2.11
N PHE A 16 -5.38 -4.29 1.13
CA PHE A 16 -5.04 -5.69 1.08
C PHE A 16 -3.55 -5.87 0.82
N VAL A 17 -2.98 -6.87 1.46
CA VAL A 17 -1.62 -7.32 1.19
C VAL A 17 -1.72 -8.76 0.71
N GLY A 18 -1.15 -9.04 -0.44
CA GLY A 18 -1.24 -10.36 -1.05
C GLY A 18 -0.19 -10.60 -2.11
N ARG A 19 -0.12 -11.84 -2.58
CA ARG A 19 0.81 -12.24 -3.64
C ARG A 19 0.11 -12.31 -4.99
N CYS A 20 0.74 -11.75 -6.01
CA CYS A 20 0.23 -11.86 -7.38
C CYS A 20 0.19 -13.32 -7.83
N GLY A 21 -0.97 -13.76 -8.29
CA GLY A 21 -1.15 -15.12 -8.82
C GLY A 21 -0.57 -15.31 -10.21
N ALA A 22 -0.44 -14.22 -10.95
CA ALA A 22 0.15 -14.15 -12.28
C ALA A 22 0.76 -12.77 -12.54
N THR A 23 1.48 -12.62 -13.63
CA THR A 23 1.89 -11.30 -14.12
C THR A 23 0.64 -10.51 -14.53
N PRO A 24 0.52 -9.22 -14.12
CA PRO A 24 -0.63 -8.41 -14.49
C PRO A 24 -0.81 -8.29 -16.01
N GLU A 25 -2.04 -8.41 -16.45
CA GLU A 25 -2.40 -8.25 -17.86
C GLU A 25 -2.87 -6.81 -18.10
N VAL A 26 -2.18 -6.08 -18.95
CA VAL A 26 -2.55 -4.71 -19.35
C VAL A 26 -3.43 -4.75 -20.59
N LYS A 27 -4.59 -4.12 -20.50
CA LYS A 27 -5.52 -3.92 -21.61
C LYS A 27 -5.62 -2.45 -21.95
N PHE A 28 -5.44 -2.14 -23.23
CA PHE A 28 -5.59 -0.80 -23.75
C PHE A 28 -6.94 -0.64 -24.43
N PHE A 29 -7.58 0.47 -24.18
CA PHE A 29 -8.85 0.84 -24.80
C PHE A 29 -8.63 1.87 -25.92
N GLN A 30 -9.54 1.95 -26.85
CA GLN A 30 -9.50 2.93 -27.95
C GLN A 30 -9.53 4.38 -27.46
N SER A 31 -10.05 4.61 -26.26
CA SER A 31 -10.06 5.93 -25.59
C SER A 31 -8.70 6.38 -25.07
N GLY A 32 -7.65 5.57 -25.19
CA GLY A 32 -6.33 5.82 -24.61
C GLY A 32 -6.23 5.42 -23.12
N ALA A 33 -7.31 4.94 -22.53
CA ALA A 33 -7.28 4.39 -21.18
C ALA A 33 -6.63 2.99 -21.17
N ALA A 34 -5.98 2.64 -20.08
CA ALA A 34 -5.49 1.28 -19.87
C ALA A 34 -5.85 0.79 -18.46
N VAL A 35 -5.98 -0.51 -18.34
CA VAL A 35 -6.22 -1.19 -17.07
C VAL A 35 -5.32 -2.41 -16.95
N ALA A 36 -4.64 -2.54 -15.83
CA ALA A 36 -3.94 -3.78 -15.48
C ALA A 36 -4.83 -4.64 -14.58
N ASN A 37 -4.99 -5.89 -14.95
CA ASN A 37 -5.78 -6.88 -14.23
C ASN A 37 -4.88 -7.95 -13.65
N VAL A 38 -5.06 -8.28 -12.38
CA VAL A 38 -4.38 -9.38 -11.71
C VAL A 38 -5.23 -9.91 -10.56
N ASN A 39 -5.09 -11.19 -10.27
CA ASN A 39 -5.64 -11.79 -9.05
C ASN A 39 -4.53 -11.88 -8.02
N ILE A 40 -4.80 -11.42 -6.81
CA ILE A 40 -3.89 -11.59 -5.66
C ILE A 40 -4.46 -12.62 -4.70
N ALA A 41 -3.56 -13.43 -4.15
CA ALA A 41 -3.87 -14.33 -3.05
C ALA A 41 -3.62 -13.61 -1.73
N ILE A 42 -4.65 -13.48 -0.91
CA ILE A 42 -4.56 -12.90 0.42
C ILE A 42 -4.27 -14.01 1.40
N ASN A 43 -3.14 -13.90 2.10
CA ASN A 43 -2.84 -14.79 3.20
C ASN A 43 -3.54 -14.30 4.45
N GLN A 44 -4.44 -15.11 4.99
CA GLN A 44 -4.99 -14.87 6.32
C GLN A 44 -3.91 -15.20 7.36
N PRO A 45 -3.59 -14.28 8.28
CA PRO A 45 -2.53 -14.51 9.27
C PRO A 45 -2.83 -15.69 10.21
N ASP A 46 -4.11 -16.01 10.38
CA ASP A 46 -4.57 -17.08 11.27
C ASP A 46 -4.75 -18.43 10.55
N ALA A 47 -4.59 -18.48 9.24
CA ALA A 47 -4.65 -19.73 8.51
C ALA A 47 -3.39 -20.57 8.83
N LYS A 48 -3.56 -21.63 9.56
CA LYS A 48 -2.50 -22.63 9.72
C LYS A 48 -2.10 -23.12 8.34
N LYS A 49 -0.82 -23.16 8.09
CA LYS A 49 -0.21 -23.52 6.79
C LYS A 49 -0.71 -24.85 6.20
N ASP A 50 -1.39 -25.64 6.99
CA ASP A 50 -1.75 -27.04 6.70
C ASP A 50 -3.25 -27.30 6.57
N ASP A 51 -4.10 -26.27 6.68
CA ASP A 51 -5.56 -26.51 6.67
C ASP A 51 -6.14 -26.83 5.29
N GLY A 52 -5.30 -26.88 4.25
CA GLY A 52 -5.74 -27.18 2.88
C GLY A 52 -6.80 -26.21 2.35
N LYS A 53 -7.06 -25.12 3.05
CA LYS A 53 -8.02 -24.10 2.62
C LYS A 53 -7.49 -23.35 1.42
N PRO A 54 -8.29 -23.18 0.37
CA PRO A 54 -7.89 -22.37 -0.75
C PRO A 54 -7.62 -20.94 -0.30
N ALA A 55 -6.59 -20.31 -0.86
CA ALA A 55 -6.31 -18.90 -0.62
C ALA A 55 -7.52 -18.05 -1.05
N ASP A 56 -7.78 -16.98 -0.30
CA ASP A 56 -8.78 -16.00 -0.72
C ASP A 56 -8.21 -15.18 -1.88
N TRP A 57 -8.89 -15.19 -2.99
CA TRP A 57 -8.48 -14.49 -4.19
C TRP A 57 -9.27 -13.21 -4.39
N VAL A 58 -8.57 -12.11 -4.59
CA VAL A 58 -9.17 -10.82 -4.94
C VAL A 58 -8.67 -10.36 -6.30
N ARG A 59 -9.59 -9.97 -7.16
CA ARG A 59 -9.26 -9.37 -8.44
C ARG A 59 -8.96 -7.90 -8.27
N LEU A 60 -7.82 -7.47 -8.79
CA LEU A 60 -7.39 -6.09 -8.83
C LEU A 60 -7.55 -5.50 -10.22
N GLU A 61 -7.95 -4.24 -10.27
CA GLU A 61 -7.94 -3.41 -11.46
C GLU A 61 -7.17 -2.12 -11.17
N VAL A 62 -6.05 -1.95 -11.85
CA VAL A 62 -5.25 -0.72 -11.79
C VAL A 62 -5.53 0.09 -13.04
N TRP A 63 -6.23 1.20 -12.89
CA TRP A 63 -6.64 2.07 -13.99
C TRP A 63 -5.64 3.20 -14.23
N GLY A 64 -5.48 3.59 -15.49
CA GLY A 64 -4.56 4.63 -15.95
C GLY A 64 -3.39 4.04 -16.71
N ALA A 65 -3.06 4.59 -17.87
CA ALA A 65 -2.03 4.03 -18.75
C ALA A 65 -0.67 3.92 -18.06
N GLU A 66 -0.24 4.98 -17.40
CA GLU A 66 1.04 4.99 -16.67
C GLU A 66 1.01 4.06 -15.45
N GLN A 67 -0.07 4.10 -14.67
CA GLN A 67 -0.21 3.29 -13.46
C GLN A 67 -0.32 1.80 -13.80
N ALA A 68 -1.09 1.45 -14.82
CA ALA A 68 -1.26 0.08 -15.27
C ALA A 68 0.05 -0.50 -15.79
N GLN A 69 0.81 0.28 -16.56
CA GLN A 69 2.11 -0.14 -17.07
C GLN A 69 3.13 -0.29 -15.95
N ALA A 70 3.26 0.72 -15.08
CA ALA A 70 4.17 0.69 -13.94
C ALA A 70 3.88 -0.49 -13.00
N PHE A 71 2.60 -0.78 -12.77
CA PHE A 71 2.19 -1.93 -11.97
C PHE A 71 2.55 -3.26 -12.62
N SER A 72 2.33 -3.38 -13.94
CA SER A 72 2.68 -4.58 -14.69
C SER A 72 4.19 -4.83 -14.74
N ASP A 73 4.98 -3.77 -14.89
CA ASP A 73 6.44 -3.86 -14.94
C ASP A 73 7.05 -4.21 -13.57
N ALA A 74 6.45 -3.71 -12.50
CA ALA A 74 6.91 -3.94 -11.13
C ALA A 74 6.46 -5.29 -10.55
N CYS A 75 5.35 -5.83 -11.04
CA CYS A 75 4.70 -7.02 -10.48
C CYS A 75 4.81 -8.22 -11.41
N THR A 76 5.30 -9.33 -10.88
CA THR A 76 5.31 -10.63 -11.53
C THR A 76 4.58 -11.65 -10.65
N LYS A 77 4.37 -12.85 -11.17
CA LYS A 77 3.80 -13.95 -10.38
C LYS A 77 4.59 -14.16 -9.08
N GLY A 78 3.90 -14.15 -7.96
CA GLY A 78 4.47 -14.35 -6.63
C GLY A 78 4.92 -13.06 -5.93
N THR A 79 4.94 -11.92 -6.62
CA THR A 79 5.29 -10.63 -6.01
C THR A 79 4.29 -10.27 -4.91
N LEU A 80 4.82 -9.89 -3.75
CA LEU A 80 4.00 -9.43 -2.63
C LEU A 80 3.69 -7.94 -2.83
N VAL A 81 2.41 -7.62 -2.92
CA VAL A 81 1.92 -6.27 -3.13
C VAL A 81 1.02 -5.81 -1.99
N ASP A 82 1.12 -4.53 -1.68
CA ASP A 82 0.23 -3.82 -0.78
C ASP A 82 -0.61 -2.86 -1.62
N VAL A 83 -1.90 -3.04 -1.60
CA VAL A 83 -2.83 -2.28 -2.42
C VAL A 83 -3.94 -1.68 -1.59
N SER A 84 -4.31 -0.46 -1.91
CA SER A 84 -5.47 0.20 -1.33
C SER A 84 -6.37 0.78 -2.42
N GLY A 85 -7.64 0.78 -2.15
CA GLY A 85 -8.63 1.26 -3.10
C GLY A 85 -10.05 0.89 -2.71
N ARG A 86 -10.94 0.92 -3.67
CA ARG A 86 -12.38 0.66 -3.47
C ARG A 86 -12.78 -0.68 -4.04
N VAL A 87 -13.55 -1.41 -3.25
CA VAL A 87 -14.12 -2.69 -3.67
C VAL A 87 -15.51 -2.45 -4.24
N ARG A 88 -15.79 -3.07 -5.37
CA ARG A 88 -17.11 -3.07 -6.00
C ARG A 88 -17.49 -4.46 -6.49
N SER A 89 -18.76 -4.73 -6.52
CA SER A 89 -19.29 -5.93 -7.17
C SER A 89 -19.38 -5.70 -8.67
N ASN A 90 -18.84 -6.63 -9.41
CA ASN A 90 -18.99 -6.71 -10.86
C ASN A 90 -19.80 -7.97 -11.21
N THR A 91 -20.81 -7.80 -12.01
CA THR A 91 -21.65 -8.90 -12.47
C THR A 91 -21.29 -9.21 -13.91
N TYR A 92 -20.99 -10.47 -14.19
CA TYR A 92 -20.70 -10.93 -15.54
C TYR A 92 -21.43 -12.24 -15.84
N THR A 93 -21.69 -12.48 -17.10
CA THR A 93 -22.27 -13.73 -17.56
C THR A 93 -21.16 -14.70 -17.96
N ASP A 94 -21.16 -15.86 -17.34
CA ASP A 94 -20.20 -16.92 -17.64
C ASP A 94 -20.53 -17.60 -19.00
N ARG A 95 -19.60 -18.41 -19.49
CA ARG A 95 -19.76 -19.19 -20.73
C ARG A 95 -20.98 -20.12 -20.70
N ASN A 96 -21.43 -20.49 -19.50
CA ASN A 96 -22.63 -21.30 -19.28
C ASN A 96 -23.91 -20.48 -19.22
N ASN A 97 -23.84 -19.19 -19.57
CA ASN A 97 -24.98 -18.25 -19.48
C ASN A 97 -25.49 -18.02 -18.04
N GLU A 98 -24.66 -18.31 -17.04
CA GLU A 98 -24.96 -18.04 -15.65
C GLU A 98 -24.47 -16.67 -15.24
N THR A 99 -25.30 -15.93 -14.52
CA THR A 99 -24.91 -14.64 -13.94
C THR A 99 -24.08 -14.88 -12.69
N ARG A 100 -22.83 -14.45 -12.73
CA ARG A 100 -21.90 -14.53 -11.59
C ARG A 100 -21.53 -13.15 -11.08
N HIS A 101 -21.39 -13.06 -9.78
CA HIS A 101 -20.91 -11.87 -9.10
C HIS A 101 -19.46 -12.06 -8.71
N GLN A 102 -18.63 -11.08 -9.02
CA GLN A 102 -17.23 -11.06 -8.64
C GLN A 102 -16.91 -9.74 -7.94
N TRP A 103 -16.22 -9.85 -6.83
CA TRP A 103 -15.69 -8.67 -6.17
C TRP A 103 -14.39 -8.24 -6.84
N VAL A 104 -14.35 -6.98 -7.20
CA VAL A 104 -13.20 -6.37 -7.88
C VAL A 104 -12.76 -5.16 -7.08
N MET A 105 -11.47 -5.07 -6.83
CA MET A 105 -10.88 -3.92 -6.18
C MET A 105 -10.31 -2.98 -7.23
N LYS A 106 -10.87 -1.78 -7.32
CA LYS A 106 -10.27 -0.69 -8.07
C LYS A 106 -9.15 -0.10 -7.23
N VAL A 107 -7.91 -0.35 -7.63
CA VAL A 107 -6.73 0.12 -6.93
C VAL A 107 -6.54 1.62 -7.14
N GLU A 108 -6.39 2.36 -6.06
CA GLU A 108 -6.06 3.79 -6.06
C GLU A 108 -4.59 4.02 -5.73
N GLN A 109 -4.05 3.17 -4.86
CA GLN A 109 -2.63 3.19 -4.48
C GLN A 109 -2.10 1.77 -4.37
N TRP A 110 -0.87 1.57 -4.76
CA TRP A 110 -0.19 0.29 -4.65
C TRP A 110 1.28 0.45 -4.33
N SER A 111 1.86 -0.56 -3.71
CA SER A 111 3.28 -0.64 -3.41
C SER A 111 3.76 -2.09 -3.37
N LEU A 112 5.02 -2.29 -3.57
CA LEU A 112 5.64 -3.59 -3.36
C LEU A 112 5.88 -3.77 -1.85
N ALA A 113 5.24 -4.77 -1.27
CA ALA A 113 5.48 -5.10 0.13
C ALA A 113 6.90 -5.71 0.27
N GLY A 114 7.73 -5.10 1.10
CA GLY A 114 9.13 -5.48 1.27
C GLY A 114 10.13 -4.55 0.61
N GLN A 115 9.70 -3.67 -0.28
CA GLN A 115 10.43 -2.46 -0.59
C GLN A 115 9.84 -1.34 0.24
N GLN A 116 10.60 -0.83 1.20
CA GLN A 116 10.23 0.40 1.87
C GLN A 116 9.98 1.43 0.78
N GLN A 117 8.72 1.80 0.59
CA GLN A 117 8.44 3.01 -0.15
C GLN A 117 9.19 4.13 0.56
N THR A 118 10.17 4.68 -0.12
CA THR A 118 10.38 6.11 0.00
C THR A 118 9.09 6.72 -0.52
N GLN A 119 8.13 6.90 0.38
CA GLN A 119 7.07 7.86 0.19
C GLN A 119 7.75 9.09 -0.40
N PRO A 120 7.34 9.62 -1.57
CA PRO A 120 7.78 10.94 -1.93
C PRO A 120 7.38 11.77 -0.73
N ALA A 121 8.38 12.20 0.03
CA ALA A 121 8.15 12.99 1.22
C ALA A 121 7.24 14.13 0.78
N ALA A 122 6.00 14.09 1.23
CA ALA A 122 5.19 15.26 1.24
C ALA A 122 6.09 16.32 1.86
N THR A 123 6.54 17.22 1.03
CA THR A 123 7.44 18.33 1.33
C THR A 123 7.71 18.42 2.81
N ALA A 124 8.82 17.80 3.24
CA ALA A 124 9.30 18.01 4.58
C ALA A 124 9.47 19.52 4.68
N ARG A 125 8.54 20.14 5.34
CA ARG A 125 8.67 21.49 5.84
C ARG A 125 10.08 21.52 6.41
N PRO A 126 10.99 22.36 5.95
CA PRO A 126 12.30 22.42 6.52
C PRO A 126 12.08 22.63 8.01
N ALA A 127 12.39 21.63 8.79
CA ALA A 127 12.49 21.82 10.21
C ALA A 127 13.52 22.92 10.35
N ALA A 128 13.07 24.07 10.81
CA ALA A 128 13.96 25.13 11.20
C ALA A 128 15.08 24.45 11.99
N ALA A 129 16.29 24.57 11.51
CA ALA A 129 17.43 24.09 12.24
C ALA A 129 17.33 24.67 13.63
N ALA A 130 16.91 23.87 14.56
CA ALA A 130 17.04 24.18 15.95
C ALA A 130 18.55 24.25 16.14
N ALA A 131 19.05 25.45 16.23
CA ALA A 131 20.41 25.68 16.63
C ALA A 131 20.61 24.84 17.88
N ALA A 132 21.53 23.91 17.81
CA ALA A 132 21.96 23.18 18.98
C ALA A 132 22.37 24.22 20.01
N PRO A 133 21.84 24.20 21.22
CA PRO A 133 22.35 25.05 22.26
C PRO A 133 23.82 24.68 22.42
N ALA A 134 24.69 25.64 22.19
CA ALA A 134 26.07 25.51 22.51
C ALA A 134 26.16 25.07 23.98
N GLN A 135 26.68 23.91 24.20
CA GLN A 135 27.07 23.48 25.54
C GLN A 135 28.07 24.45 26.06
N PRO A 136 27.87 25.06 27.20
CA PRO A 136 28.94 25.79 27.86
C PRO A 136 29.97 24.76 28.34
N THR A 137 31.01 24.60 27.60
CA THR A 137 32.25 24.00 28.10
C THR A 137 32.91 25.01 29.00
N ALA A 138 32.54 25.08 30.21
CA ALA A 138 33.24 25.84 31.19
C ALA A 138 33.07 25.20 32.54
N TRP A 139 33.70 24.10 32.68
CA TRP A 139 34.18 23.69 33.97
C TRP A 139 35.67 23.66 33.86
N ALA A 140 36.22 24.87 33.79
CA ALA A 140 37.59 25.04 34.16
C ALA A 140 37.73 24.54 35.58
N THR A 141 38.45 23.49 35.71
CA THR A 141 39.08 23.00 36.88
C THR A 141 39.60 24.15 37.73
N GLY A 142 38.86 24.49 38.77
CA GLY A 142 39.47 25.16 39.89
C GLY A 142 40.33 24.14 40.60
N ASN A 143 41.60 24.25 40.44
CA ASN A 143 42.54 23.67 41.35
C ASN A 143 42.38 24.39 42.66
N ASP A 144 41.58 23.85 43.50
CA ASP A 144 41.70 24.16 44.90
C ASP A 144 42.58 23.09 45.54
N ASP A 145 43.86 23.37 45.39
CA ASP A 145 44.83 22.96 46.37
C ASP A 145 44.51 23.66 47.67
N ASP A 146 43.51 23.17 48.33
CA ASP A 146 43.38 23.43 49.74
C ASP A 146 43.52 22.12 50.48
N ALA A 147 44.76 21.74 50.57
CA ALA A 147 45.19 20.79 51.56
C ALA A 147 44.79 21.30 52.90
N LEU A 148 43.74 20.78 53.45
CA LEU A 148 43.44 20.94 54.84
C LEU A 148 44.48 20.22 55.65
N PRO A 149 45.20 20.93 56.49
CA PRO A 149 46.10 20.28 57.43
C PRO A 149 45.27 19.64 58.52
N PHE A 150 45.30 18.36 58.50
CA PHE A 150 45.09 17.39 59.58
C PHE A 150 44.60 16.08 59.01
#